data_dced09397c242f33328db3c444b1a5a9
#
_entry.id   dced09397c242f33328db3c444b1a5a9
#
_cell.length_a   1.000
_cell.length_b   1.000
_cell.length_c   1.000
_cell.angle_alpha   90.00
_cell.angle_beta   90.00
_cell.angle_gamma   90.00
#
_symmetry.space_group_name_H-M   'P 1'
#
loop_
_entity.id
_entity.type
_entity.pdbx_description
1 polymer ?
#
loop_
_entity_poly.entity_id
_entity_poly.type
_entity_poly.pdbx_seq_one_letter_code
_entity_poly.pdbx_strand_id
1 'polypeptide(L)'
;LVVGLAKPEWVGEPIVRTEAARDIMLALDLSGSMDYHDFPGEDGEDVSRFEAVQRVVDRFVADRESDRIGLIVFGTKAYLQLPFTRDLETARALVDLMEVGMAGPKTALGDSIGLAINSFESSEVDDRLLILLTDGNDTASKMTPINAADIAKMNGVEIYTIGIGDTEATGEDRVDFDALAVIASRTGGEFFNAENEAALDAVYRRIDETAVADVRTQSWRPRESLVHWPAGLAVILVLITYLLLLSGSGLRGARE
;
A
#
# COMPACT_ATOMS: atom_id res chain seq x y z
N LEU A 1 -21.85 -46.95 2.10
CA LEU A 1 -22.19 -46.18 0.88
C LEU A 1 -22.93 -44.89 1.23
N VAL A 2 -23.99 -44.92 2.05
CA VAL A 2 -24.78 -43.72 2.42
C VAL A 2 -23.90 -42.62 3.08
N VAL A 3 -22.99 -43.02 4.00
CA VAL A 3 -22.07 -42.09 4.67
C VAL A 3 -21.07 -41.47 3.68
N GLY A 4 -20.65 -42.19 2.63
CA GLY A 4 -19.78 -41.66 1.59
C GLY A 4 -20.50 -40.62 0.68
N LEU A 5 -21.79 -40.83 0.46
CA LEU A 5 -22.64 -39.90 -0.31
C LEU A 5 -22.95 -38.59 0.45
N ALA A 6 -22.87 -38.62 1.81
CA ALA A 6 -23.03 -37.44 2.63
C ALA A 6 -21.85 -36.45 2.57
N LYS A 7 -20.75 -36.81 1.86
CA LYS A 7 -19.53 -35.99 1.70
C LYS A 7 -19.06 -35.38 3.02
N PRO A 8 -18.67 -36.21 4.01
CA PRO A 8 -18.18 -35.68 5.26
C PRO A 8 -16.93 -34.85 5.03
N GLU A 9 -16.90 -33.63 5.57
CA GLU A 9 -15.79 -32.71 5.47
C GLU A 9 -15.31 -32.33 6.88
N TRP A 10 -14.01 -32.24 7.04
CA TRP A 10 -13.42 -31.61 8.22
C TRP A 10 -13.22 -30.13 7.92
N VAL A 11 -13.85 -29.28 8.73
CA VAL A 11 -13.68 -27.83 8.66
C VAL A 11 -12.55 -27.45 9.60
N GLY A 12 -11.41 -27.03 9.04
CA GLY A 12 -10.25 -26.58 9.80
C GLY A 12 -10.49 -25.24 10.51
N GLU A 13 -9.49 -24.80 11.27
CA GLU A 13 -9.51 -23.48 11.88
C GLU A 13 -9.52 -22.38 10.80
N PRO A 14 -10.18 -21.24 11.04
CA PRO A 14 -10.23 -20.16 10.08
C PRO A 14 -8.81 -19.61 9.86
N ILE A 15 -8.34 -19.63 8.61
CA ILE A 15 -7.15 -18.87 8.21
C ILE A 15 -7.62 -17.44 7.99
N VAL A 16 -7.24 -16.55 8.90
CA VAL A 16 -7.52 -15.13 8.79
C VAL A 16 -6.40 -14.52 7.94
N ARG A 17 -6.74 -14.07 6.73
CA ARG A 17 -5.84 -13.28 5.89
C ARG A 17 -6.27 -11.83 6.00
N THR A 18 -5.42 -11.02 6.57
CA THR A 18 -5.56 -9.57 6.54
C THR A 18 -5.10 -9.10 5.17
N GLU A 19 -6.02 -8.63 4.35
CA GLU A 19 -5.66 -7.97 3.09
C GLU A 19 -5.17 -6.56 3.38
N ALA A 20 -4.35 -5.99 2.48
CA ALA A 20 -3.91 -4.61 2.63
C ALA A 20 -5.14 -3.72 2.69
N ALA A 21 -5.19 -2.84 3.69
CA ALA A 21 -6.31 -1.95 3.86
C ALA A 21 -6.33 -0.91 2.74
N ARG A 22 -5.16 -0.35 2.40
CA ARG A 22 -5.01 0.63 1.32
C ARG A 22 -3.61 0.62 0.71
N ASP A 23 -3.52 1.23 -0.46
CA ASP A 23 -2.26 1.54 -1.12
C ASP A 23 -1.93 3.02 -0.92
N ILE A 24 -0.78 3.29 -0.32
CA ILE A 24 -0.28 4.64 -0.11
C ILE A 24 0.93 4.85 -1.00
N MET A 25 0.83 5.78 -1.95
CA MET A 25 1.98 6.22 -2.74
C MET A 25 2.52 7.51 -2.14
N LEU A 26 3.78 7.52 -1.73
CA LEU A 26 4.49 8.72 -1.32
C LEU A 26 5.23 9.27 -2.53
N ALA A 27 4.91 10.50 -2.94
CA ALA A 27 5.62 11.21 -4.00
C ALA A 27 6.44 12.34 -3.35
N LEU A 28 7.77 12.19 -3.39
CA LEU A 28 8.71 13.06 -2.72
C LEU A 28 9.45 13.93 -3.73
N ASP A 29 9.42 15.22 -3.50
CA ASP A 29 10.18 16.19 -4.28
C ASP A 29 11.67 16.13 -3.92
N LEU A 30 12.51 15.93 -4.93
CA LEU A 30 13.98 15.99 -4.83
C LEU A 30 14.57 17.12 -5.69
N SER A 31 13.76 18.15 -5.98
CA SER A 31 14.22 19.34 -6.69
C SER A 31 15.26 20.13 -5.88
N GLY A 32 15.95 21.06 -6.54
CA GLY A 32 17.05 21.78 -5.90
C GLY A 32 16.66 22.64 -4.71
N SER A 33 15.41 23.11 -4.64
CA SER A 33 14.90 23.93 -3.53
C SER A 33 14.77 23.12 -2.22
N MET A 34 14.60 21.81 -2.31
CA MET A 34 14.54 20.93 -1.13
C MET A 34 15.86 20.84 -0.34
N ASP A 35 16.97 21.34 -0.90
CA ASP A 35 18.28 21.44 -0.24
C ASP A 35 18.43 22.70 0.63
N TYR A 36 17.47 23.62 0.61
CA TYR A 36 17.54 24.82 1.45
C TYR A 36 17.47 24.45 2.94
N HIS A 37 18.42 24.98 3.71
CA HIS A 37 18.53 24.81 5.16
C HIS A 37 17.81 25.95 5.89
N ASP A 38 16.53 26.06 5.66
CA ASP A 38 15.63 27.08 6.21
C ASP A 38 14.43 26.49 6.94
N PHE A 39 14.42 25.17 7.16
CA PHE A 39 13.29 24.47 7.77
C PHE A 39 13.59 24.19 9.25
N PRO A 40 12.78 24.73 10.21
CA PRO A 40 12.98 24.53 11.62
C PRO A 40 12.80 23.07 12.04
N GLY A 41 13.88 22.42 12.47
CA GLY A 41 13.86 21.07 13.02
C GLY A 41 13.33 21.01 14.47
N GLU A 42 13.13 19.80 14.98
CA GLU A 42 12.63 19.56 16.36
C GLU A 42 13.61 20.07 17.42
N ASP A 43 14.92 20.05 17.15
CA ASP A 43 15.96 20.50 18.07
C ASP A 43 16.16 22.02 18.05
N GLY A 44 15.43 22.76 17.22
CA GLY A 44 15.54 24.20 17.04
C GLY A 44 16.74 24.63 16.17
N GLU A 45 17.40 23.70 15.50
CA GLU A 45 18.38 23.96 14.45
C GLU A 45 17.70 23.86 13.08
N ASP A 46 18.09 24.74 12.16
CA ASP A 46 17.58 24.67 10.80
C ASP A 46 18.22 23.49 10.06
N VAL A 47 17.37 22.66 9.45
CA VAL A 47 17.76 21.51 8.65
C VAL A 47 17.35 21.73 7.19
N SER A 48 17.82 20.89 6.28
CA SER A 48 17.29 20.95 4.90
C SER A 48 15.82 20.50 4.89
N ARG A 49 15.04 21.10 3.99
CA ARG A 49 13.63 20.73 3.82
C ARG A 49 13.46 19.23 3.58
N PHE A 50 14.34 18.64 2.76
CA PHE A 50 14.30 17.21 2.48
C PHE A 50 14.70 16.35 3.67
N GLU A 51 15.70 16.77 4.47
CA GLU A 51 16.08 16.04 5.69
C GLU A 51 14.91 15.97 6.70
N ALA A 52 14.18 17.06 6.87
CA ALA A 52 12.97 17.06 7.69
C ALA A 52 11.91 16.09 7.14
N VAL A 53 11.71 16.08 5.81
CA VAL A 53 10.80 15.14 5.15
C VAL A 53 11.23 13.69 5.38
N GLN A 54 12.52 13.37 5.21
CA GLN A 54 13.03 12.02 5.44
C GLN A 54 12.73 11.53 6.86
N ARG A 55 13.00 12.34 7.87
CA ARG A 55 12.74 11.99 9.27
C ARG A 55 11.27 11.70 9.55
N VAL A 56 10.38 12.55 9.04
CA VAL A 56 8.95 12.40 9.27
C VAL A 56 8.35 11.26 8.47
N VAL A 57 8.77 11.09 7.21
CA VAL A 57 8.34 9.97 6.36
C VAL A 57 8.81 8.64 6.95
N ASP A 58 10.03 8.57 7.50
CA ASP A 58 10.54 7.36 8.16
C ASP A 58 9.63 6.96 9.33
N ARG A 59 9.25 7.91 10.20
CA ARG A 59 8.30 7.67 11.30
C ARG A 59 6.93 7.24 10.77
N PHE A 60 6.40 7.96 9.77
CA PHE A 60 5.10 7.65 9.17
C PHE A 60 5.05 6.23 8.61
N VAL A 61 6.10 5.80 7.91
CA VAL A 61 6.17 4.44 7.34
C VAL A 61 6.31 3.40 8.45
N ALA A 62 7.10 3.69 9.51
CA ALA A 62 7.30 2.77 10.63
C ALA A 62 6.01 2.43 11.39
N ASP A 63 5.07 3.38 11.46
CA ASP A 63 3.81 3.24 12.20
C ASP A 63 2.72 2.48 11.41
N ARG A 64 3.00 2.03 10.16
CA ARG A 64 2.05 1.27 9.33
C ARG A 64 2.02 -0.21 9.69
N GLU A 65 0.83 -0.78 9.85
CA GLU A 65 0.67 -2.22 10.11
C GLU A 65 0.02 -2.98 8.94
N SER A 66 -0.94 -2.36 8.26
CA SER A 66 -1.78 -3.04 7.26
C SER A 66 -1.73 -2.44 5.86
N ASP A 67 -1.12 -1.27 5.68
CA ASP A 67 -1.03 -0.59 4.40
C ASP A 67 0.12 -1.12 3.53
N ARG A 68 0.04 -0.92 2.22
CA ARG A 68 1.18 -1.06 1.32
C ARG A 68 1.70 0.33 0.97
N ILE A 69 3.02 0.47 1.00
CA ILE A 69 3.70 1.73 0.67
C ILE A 69 4.38 1.58 -0.69
N GLY A 70 4.21 2.58 -1.54
CA GLY A 70 4.99 2.81 -2.73
C GLY A 70 5.72 4.14 -2.65
N LEU A 71 6.85 4.27 -3.36
CA LEU A 71 7.67 5.48 -3.38
C LEU A 71 7.87 5.97 -4.81
N ILE A 72 7.52 7.21 -5.05
CA ILE A 72 7.88 7.98 -6.23
C ILE A 72 8.78 9.12 -5.77
N VAL A 73 9.86 9.36 -6.50
CA VAL A 73 10.65 10.58 -6.38
C VAL A 73 10.50 11.40 -7.66
N PHE A 74 10.49 12.70 -7.52
CA PHE A 74 10.41 13.56 -8.68
C PHE A 74 11.30 14.80 -8.53
N GLY A 75 11.67 15.33 -9.66
CA GLY A 75 12.46 16.52 -9.88
C GLY A 75 12.21 16.95 -11.32
N THR A 76 13.22 16.98 -12.19
CA THR A 76 13.03 17.22 -13.64
C THR A 76 12.17 16.12 -14.29
N LYS A 77 12.13 14.92 -13.71
CA LYS A 77 11.27 13.79 -14.11
C LYS A 77 10.81 13.05 -12.86
N ALA A 78 9.73 12.29 -13.01
CA ALA A 78 9.25 11.38 -11.96
C ALA A 78 9.76 9.94 -12.19
N TYR A 79 10.11 9.26 -11.09
CA TYR A 79 10.62 7.90 -11.09
C TYR A 79 9.95 7.08 -9.99
N LEU A 80 9.50 5.88 -10.33
CA LEU A 80 9.01 4.89 -9.36
C LEU A 80 10.23 4.22 -8.71
N GLN A 81 10.48 4.52 -7.45
CA GLN A 81 11.58 3.93 -6.68
C GLN A 81 11.19 2.62 -6.04
N LEU A 82 9.94 2.52 -5.57
CA LEU A 82 9.42 1.33 -4.91
C LEU A 82 7.96 1.10 -5.34
N PRO A 83 7.63 -0.03 -5.98
CA PRO A 83 6.25 -0.46 -6.16
C PRO A 83 5.59 -0.75 -4.81
N PHE A 84 4.25 -0.80 -4.77
CA PHE A 84 3.50 -1.10 -3.53
C PHE A 84 3.98 -2.37 -2.86
N THR A 85 4.46 -2.24 -1.62
CA THR A 85 4.99 -3.34 -0.81
C THR A 85 4.52 -3.23 0.64
N ARG A 86 4.52 -4.36 1.34
CA ARG A 86 4.41 -4.44 2.81
C ARG A 86 5.76 -4.52 3.51
N ASP A 87 6.83 -4.53 2.75
CA ASP A 87 8.19 -4.48 3.30
C ASP A 87 8.55 -3.04 3.64
N LEU A 88 8.10 -2.63 4.83
CA LEU A 88 8.29 -1.28 5.33
C LEU A 88 9.75 -0.98 5.67
N GLU A 89 10.55 -2.02 6.02
CA GLU A 89 11.98 -1.88 6.24
C GLU A 89 12.70 -1.45 4.96
N THR A 90 12.39 -2.11 3.84
CA THR A 90 12.92 -1.73 2.52
C THR A 90 12.46 -0.32 2.13
N ALA A 91 11.20 0.05 2.40
CA ALA A 91 10.70 1.39 2.09
C ALA A 91 11.48 2.46 2.86
N ARG A 92 11.69 2.28 4.16
CA ARG A 92 12.47 3.18 5.02
C ARG A 92 13.92 3.30 4.57
N ALA A 93 14.57 2.16 4.34
CA ALA A 93 15.96 2.14 3.86
C ALA A 93 16.14 2.87 2.51
N LEU A 94 15.14 2.81 1.62
CA LEU A 94 15.18 3.58 0.37
C LEU A 94 15.00 5.07 0.60
N VAL A 95 14.13 5.50 1.51
CA VAL A 95 13.95 6.91 1.86
C VAL A 95 15.27 7.48 2.41
N ASP A 96 15.96 6.75 3.28
CA ASP A 96 17.25 7.16 3.86
C ASP A 96 18.37 7.33 2.81
N LEU A 97 18.29 6.61 1.70
CA LEU A 97 19.27 6.67 0.61
C LEU A 97 18.97 7.76 -0.42
N MET A 98 17.84 8.44 -0.34
CA MET A 98 17.47 9.49 -1.27
C MET A 98 18.25 10.78 -0.98
N GLU A 99 18.69 11.45 -2.05
CA GLU A 99 19.41 12.71 -1.99
C GLU A 99 18.76 13.72 -2.94
N VAL A 100 18.77 15.00 -2.55
CA VAL A 100 18.32 16.10 -3.39
C VAL A 100 19.10 16.10 -4.70
N GLY A 101 18.42 16.35 -5.81
CA GLY A 101 19.01 16.40 -7.15
C GLY A 101 19.05 15.05 -7.89
N MET A 102 18.80 13.90 -7.24
CA MET A 102 18.77 12.59 -7.90
C MET A 102 17.78 12.53 -9.07
N ALA A 103 16.64 13.24 -8.96
CA ALA A 103 15.62 13.33 -10.01
C ALA A 103 15.79 14.59 -10.89
N GLY A 104 16.85 15.36 -10.67
CA GLY A 104 17.16 16.63 -11.33
C GLY A 104 16.58 17.85 -10.62
N PRO A 105 17.03 19.07 -11.01
CA PRO A 105 16.81 20.28 -10.21
C PRO A 105 15.42 20.92 -10.34
N LYS A 106 14.60 20.53 -11.33
CA LYS A 106 13.27 21.08 -11.58
C LYS A 106 12.19 20.27 -10.85
N THR A 107 10.92 20.69 -10.99
CA THR A 107 9.77 20.07 -10.31
C THR A 107 8.74 19.61 -11.34
N ALA A 108 8.61 18.29 -11.56
CA ALA A 108 7.64 17.68 -12.47
C ALA A 108 6.45 17.10 -11.68
N LEU A 109 5.65 17.98 -11.08
CA LEU A 109 4.55 17.64 -10.19
C LEU A 109 3.44 16.87 -10.91
N GLY A 110 2.98 17.33 -12.06
CA GLY A 110 1.91 16.68 -12.83
C GLY A 110 2.32 15.31 -13.36
N ASP A 111 3.60 15.15 -13.78
CA ASP A 111 4.12 13.86 -14.22
C ASP A 111 4.24 12.86 -13.06
N SER A 112 4.51 13.32 -11.82
CA SER A 112 4.54 12.45 -10.63
C SER A 112 3.15 11.91 -10.29
N ILE A 113 2.11 12.74 -10.38
CA ILE A 113 0.71 12.31 -10.22
C ILE A 113 0.35 11.28 -11.31
N GLY A 114 0.72 11.55 -12.57
CA GLY A 114 0.48 10.62 -13.68
C GLY A 114 1.16 9.25 -13.46
N LEU A 115 2.38 9.24 -12.94
CA LEU A 115 3.10 8.00 -12.61
C LEU A 115 2.44 7.25 -11.44
N ALA A 116 1.94 7.96 -10.44
CA ALA A 116 1.19 7.37 -9.33
C ALA A 116 -0.10 6.70 -9.83
N ILE A 117 -0.87 7.34 -10.70
CA ILE A 117 -2.07 6.77 -11.31
C ILE A 117 -1.75 5.45 -12.01
N ASN A 118 -0.73 5.41 -12.86
CA ASN A 118 -0.29 4.17 -13.53
C ASN A 118 0.09 3.06 -12.54
N SER A 119 0.70 3.43 -11.41
CA SER A 119 1.08 2.47 -10.37
C SER A 119 -0.16 1.90 -9.67
N PHE A 120 -1.18 2.73 -9.40
CA PHE A 120 -2.44 2.30 -8.82
C PHE A 120 -3.28 1.43 -9.77
N GLU A 121 -3.22 1.67 -11.09
CA GLU A 121 -3.93 0.83 -12.08
C GLU A 121 -3.48 -0.63 -12.06
N SER A 122 -2.23 -0.90 -11.67
CA SER A 122 -1.69 -2.25 -11.51
C SER A 122 -2.01 -2.89 -10.17
N SER A 123 -2.72 -2.19 -9.28
CA SER A 123 -3.11 -2.68 -7.95
C SER A 123 -4.56 -3.16 -7.93
N GLU A 124 -4.79 -4.25 -7.17
CA GLU A 124 -6.13 -4.79 -6.89
C GLU A 124 -6.80 -4.13 -5.66
N VAL A 125 -6.10 -3.21 -4.98
CA VAL A 125 -6.62 -2.49 -3.81
C VAL A 125 -7.43 -1.29 -4.29
N ASP A 126 -8.65 -1.17 -3.79
CA ASP A 126 -9.58 -0.10 -4.20
C ASP A 126 -9.28 1.23 -3.49
N ASP A 127 -8.76 1.17 -2.26
CA ASP A 127 -8.43 2.35 -1.45
C ASP A 127 -7.04 2.87 -1.84
N ARG A 128 -7.00 4.02 -2.52
CA ARG A 128 -5.85 4.57 -3.23
C ARG A 128 -5.52 5.97 -2.75
N LEU A 129 -4.44 6.10 -2.02
CA LEU A 129 -4.00 7.36 -1.45
C LEU A 129 -2.64 7.78 -2.04
N LEU A 130 -2.59 8.98 -2.63
CA LEU A 130 -1.35 9.64 -3.01
C LEU A 130 -1.05 10.77 -2.02
N ILE A 131 0.10 10.72 -1.37
CA ILE A 131 0.63 11.81 -0.54
C ILE A 131 1.76 12.48 -1.33
N LEU A 132 1.55 13.72 -1.69
CA LEU A 132 2.43 14.50 -2.53
C LEU A 132 3.11 15.58 -1.70
N LEU A 133 4.44 15.50 -1.55
CA LEU A 133 5.24 16.48 -0.82
C LEU A 133 6.08 17.29 -1.79
N THR A 134 5.99 18.61 -1.71
CA THR A 134 6.76 19.55 -2.53
C THR A 134 6.91 20.90 -1.85
N ASP A 135 7.99 21.57 -2.15
CA ASP A 135 8.23 22.98 -1.77
C ASP A 135 8.15 23.93 -2.97
N GLY A 136 7.79 23.41 -4.14
CA GLY A 136 7.91 24.16 -5.39
C GLY A 136 6.68 24.13 -6.29
N ASN A 137 6.77 25.00 -7.30
CA ASN A 137 5.80 25.09 -8.37
C ASN A 137 6.15 24.09 -9.48
N ASP A 138 5.14 23.65 -10.22
CA ASP A 138 5.37 22.81 -11.41
C ASP A 138 6.15 23.58 -12.48
N THR A 139 7.35 23.11 -12.80
CA THR A 139 8.26 23.76 -13.76
C THR A 139 8.70 22.85 -14.90
N ALA A 140 8.38 21.57 -14.85
CA ALA A 140 8.91 20.57 -15.78
C ALA A 140 7.91 19.55 -16.30
N SER A 141 6.69 19.51 -15.78
CA SER A 141 5.69 18.52 -16.19
C SER A 141 5.27 18.69 -17.64
N LYS A 142 5.03 17.57 -18.29
CA LYS A 142 4.37 17.51 -19.61
C LYS A 142 2.86 17.63 -19.48
N MET A 143 2.30 17.09 -18.40
CA MET A 143 0.89 17.20 -18.05
C MET A 143 0.75 18.22 -16.91
N THR A 144 -0.18 19.15 -17.04
CA THR A 144 -0.42 20.10 -15.95
C THR A 144 -0.92 19.36 -14.69
N PRO A 145 -0.50 19.76 -13.48
CA PRO A 145 -0.92 19.12 -12.24
C PRO A 145 -2.43 19.05 -12.05
N ILE A 146 -3.15 20.08 -12.50
CA ILE A 146 -4.61 20.14 -12.43
C ILE A 146 -5.26 19.08 -13.32
N ASN A 147 -4.77 18.88 -14.55
CA ASN A 147 -5.28 17.83 -15.42
C ASN A 147 -4.95 16.44 -14.88
N ALA A 148 -3.77 16.28 -14.29
CA ALA A 148 -3.38 15.04 -13.63
C ALA A 148 -4.30 14.72 -12.43
N ALA A 149 -4.70 15.73 -11.64
CA ALA A 149 -5.66 15.58 -10.55
C ALA A 149 -7.06 15.16 -11.04
N ASP A 150 -7.53 15.73 -12.16
CA ASP A 150 -8.81 15.33 -12.76
C ASP A 150 -8.79 13.85 -13.21
N ILE A 151 -7.67 13.38 -13.77
CA ILE A 151 -7.49 11.97 -14.14
C ILE A 151 -7.39 11.10 -12.88
N ALA A 152 -6.68 11.54 -11.83
CA ALA A 152 -6.59 10.84 -10.55
C ALA A 152 -7.97 10.60 -9.95
N LYS A 153 -8.82 11.64 -9.92
CA LYS A 153 -10.21 11.53 -9.49
C LYS A 153 -11.00 10.47 -10.26
N MET A 154 -10.86 10.44 -11.59
CA MET A 154 -11.55 9.46 -12.44
C MET A 154 -11.10 8.03 -12.15
N ASN A 155 -9.89 7.85 -11.65
CA ASN A 155 -9.31 6.56 -11.25
C ASN A 155 -9.49 6.23 -9.76
N GLY A 156 -10.26 7.03 -9.02
CA GLY A 156 -10.51 6.82 -7.60
C GLY A 156 -9.27 7.01 -6.72
N VAL A 157 -8.31 7.83 -7.16
CA VAL A 157 -7.11 8.18 -6.38
C VAL A 157 -7.38 9.46 -5.62
N GLU A 158 -7.31 9.40 -4.31
CA GLU A 158 -7.37 10.54 -3.41
C GLU A 158 -5.97 11.14 -3.25
N ILE A 159 -5.82 12.46 -3.39
CA ILE A 159 -4.52 13.13 -3.30
C ILE A 159 -4.51 14.07 -2.10
N TYR A 160 -3.60 13.79 -1.17
CA TYR A 160 -3.22 14.74 -0.13
C TYR A 160 -1.96 15.47 -0.56
N THR A 161 -1.99 16.78 -0.49
CA THR A 161 -0.84 17.62 -0.86
C THR A 161 -0.27 18.29 0.37
N ILE A 162 1.05 18.22 0.52
CA ILE A 162 1.80 18.84 1.62
C ILE A 162 2.77 19.83 1.00
N GLY A 163 2.51 21.11 1.22
CA GLY A 163 3.42 22.19 0.85
C GLY A 163 4.42 22.44 1.98
N ILE A 164 5.71 22.50 1.64
CA ILE A 164 6.80 22.71 2.58
C ILE A 164 7.39 24.09 2.32
N GLY A 165 7.43 24.94 3.34
CA GLY A 165 8.03 26.26 3.25
C GLY A 165 7.20 27.37 3.86
N ASP A 166 7.75 28.59 3.82
CA ASP A 166 7.13 29.78 4.40
C ASP A 166 6.06 30.36 3.46
N THR A 167 4.86 30.58 4.03
CA THR A 167 3.74 31.25 3.33
C THR A 167 4.03 32.71 2.99
N GLU A 168 4.95 33.36 3.70
CA GLU A 168 5.33 34.76 3.50
C GLU A 168 6.49 34.94 2.51
N ALA A 169 7.08 33.86 2.02
CA ALA A 169 8.14 33.93 1.02
C ALA A 169 7.69 34.67 -0.23
N THR A 170 8.56 35.56 -0.73
CA THR A 170 8.30 36.41 -1.90
C THR A 170 9.28 36.08 -3.03
N GLY A 171 8.81 36.07 -4.28
CA GLY A 171 9.63 35.83 -5.46
C GLY A 171 9.40 34.47 -6.12
N GLU A 172 10.43 33.93 -6.77
CA GLU A 172 10.35 32.65 -7.48
C GLU A 172 10.29 31.44 -6.54
N ASP A 173 10.67 31.63 -5.27
CA ASP A 173 10.67 30.59 -4.22
C ASP A 173 9.30 30.45 -3.53
N ARG A 174 8.30 31.25 -3.97
CA ARG A 174 6.96 31.16 -3.42
C ARG A 174 6.25 29.90 -3.89
N VAL A 175 5.90 29.02 -2.95
CA VAL A 175 5.10 27.83 -3.22
C VAL A 175 3.69 28.24 -3.67
N ASP A 176 3.20 27.65 -4.75
CA ASP A 176 1.80 27.84 -5.20
C ASP A 176 0.86 26.96 -4.37
N PHE A 177 0.62 27.35 -3.12
CA PHE A 177 -0.29 26.68 -2.21
C PHE A 177 -1.73 26.60 -2.76
N ASP A 178 -2.14 27.58 -3.57
CA ASP A 178 -3.46 27.58 -4.20
C ASP A 178 -3.58 26.43 -5.21
N ALA A 179 -2.54 26.18 -6.00
CA ALA A 179 -2.50 25.03 -6.92
C ALA A 179 -2.54 23.70 -6.17
N LEU A 180 -1.78 23.57 -5.08
CA LEU A 180 -1.77 22.36 -4.25
C LEU A 180 -3.15 22.12 -3.60
N ALA A 181 -3.78 23.16 -3.08
CA ALA A 181 -5.12 23.07 -2.50
C ALA A 181 -6.18 22.67 -3.55
N VAL A 182 -6.06 23.19 -4.79
CA VAL A 182 -6.94 22.79 -5.90
C VAL A 182 -6.75 21.33 -6.28
N ILE A 183 -5.51 20.83 -6.35
CA ILE A 183 -5.21 19.42 -6.65
C ILE A 183 -5.87 18.51 -5.63
N ALA A 184 -5.65 18.77 -4.33
CA ALA A 184 -6.21 17.98 -3.25
C ALA A 184 -7.74 18.00 -3.27
N SER A 185 -8.35 19.18 -3.29
CA SER A 185 -9.82 19.33 -3.25
C SER A 185 -10.54 18.66 -4.43
N ARG A 186 -9.92 18.63 -5.61
CA ARG A 186 -10.49 17.97 -6.79
C ARG A 186 -10.64 16.46 -6.64
N THR A 187 -9.74 15.84 -5.89
CA THR A 187 -9.72 14.38 -5.68
C THR A 187 -10.42 13.92 -4.41
N GLY A 188 -10.83 14.84 -3.55
CA GLY A 188 -11.46 14.55 -2.26
C GLY A 188 -10.50 14.57 -1.09
N GLY A 189 -9.21 14.81 -1.34
CA GLY A 189 -8.18 14.95 -0.31
C GLY A 189 -8.10 16.35 0.27
N GLU A 190 -7.09 16.58 1.09
CA GLU A 190 -6.86 17.82 1.83
C GLU A 190 -5.45 18.37 1.55
N PHE A 191 -5.33 19.69 1.52
CA PHE A 191 -4.05 20.38 1.45
C PHE A 191 -3.58 20.74 2.85
N PHE A 192 -2.29 20.53 3.09
CA PHE A 192 -1.61 20.90 4.33
C PHE A 192 -0.40 21.77 4.05
N ASN A 193 -0.18 22.75 4.90
CA ASN A 193 1.04 23.54 4.93
C ASN A 193 1.89 23.12 6.14
N ALA A 194 3.14 22.74 5.87
CA ALA A 194 4.11 22.39 6.91
C ALA A 194 5.22 23.45 6.96
N GLU A 195 5.19 24.27 8.00
CA GLU A 195 6.18 25.33 8.23
C GLU A 195 7.35 24.88 9.09
N ASN A 196 7.25 23.71 9.71
CA ASN A 196 8.28 23.10 10.54
C ASN A 196 8.07 21.59 10.67
N GLU A 197 9.05 20.88 11.20
CA GLU A 197 9.01 19.42 11.32
C GLU A 197 7.84 18.95 12.21
N ALA A 198 7.51 19.64 13.28
CA ALA A 198 6.38 19.29 14.14
C ALA A 198 5.02 19.44 13.43
N ALA A 199 4.87 20.48 12.59
CA ALA A 199 3.68 20.66 11.76
C ALA A 199 3.56 19.54 10.74
N LEU A 200 4.66 19.13 10.09
CA LEU A 200 4.70 18.02 9.15
C LEU A 200 4.30 16.70 9.82
N ASP A 201 4.80 16.41 11.01
CA ASP A 201 4.41 15.23 11.80
C ASP A 201 2.91 15.25 12.17
N ALA A 202 2.37 16.42 12.52
CA ALA A 202 0.95 16.58 12.80
C ALA A 202 0.06 16.33 11.56
N VAL A 203 0.54 16.70 10.37
CA VAL A 203 -0.14 16.42 9.09
C VAL A 203 -0.28 14.92 8.86
N TYR A 204 0.78 14.15 9.03
CA TYR A 204 0.72 12.69 8.84
C TYR A 204 -0.23 12.02 9.83
N ARG A 205 -0.23 12.45 11.10
CA ARG A 205 -1.23 11.98 12.08
C ARG A 205 -2.66 12.31 11.65
N ARG A 206 -2.88 13.50 11.08
CA ARG A 206 -4.19 13.90 10.58
C ARG A 206 -4.66 13.05 9.40
N ILE A 207 -3.75 12.71 8.49
CA ILE A 207 -4.02 11.78 7.38
C ILE A 207 -4.47 10.42 7.93
N ASP A 208 -3.82 9.92 8.97
CA ASP A 208 -4.20 8.66 9.61
C ASP A 208 -5.58 8.66 10.25
N GLU A 209 -5.93 9.74 10.92
CA GLU A 209 -7.25 9.90 11.53
C GLU A 209 -8.38 9.99 10.49
N THR A 210 -8.10 10.63 9.34
CA THR A 210 -9.09 10.91 8.30
C THR A 210 -9.29 9.72 7.38
N ALA A 211 -8.21 9.07 7.00
CA ALA A 211 -8.21 7.90 6.14
C ALA A 211 -8.35 6.61 6.98
N VAL A 212 -9.54 6.40 7.58
CA VAL A 212 -9.85 5.15 8.30
C VAL A 212 -9.87 4.01 7.30
N ALA A 213 -8.84 3.19 7.34
CA ALA A 213 -8.72 2.00 6.52
C ALA A 213 -9.80 0.97 6.89
N ASP A 214 -10.63 0.61 5.94
CA ASP A 214 -11.60 -0.47 6.09
C ASP A 214 -10.84 -1.82 5.98
N VAL A 215 -10.31 -2.30 7.11
CA VAL A 215 -9.55 -3.56 7.17
C VAL A 215 -10.47 -4.70 6.76
N ARG A 216 -10.39 -5.14 5.51
CA ARG A 216 -11.12 -6.31 5.02
C ARG A 216 -10.44 -7.57 5.53
N THR A 217 -11.02 -8.17 6.53
CA THR A 217 -10.59 -9.47 7.04
C THR A 217 -11.31 -10.58 6.27
N GLN A 218 -10.63 -11.24 5.34
CA GLN A 218 -11.16 -12.45 4.73
C GLN A 218 -10.81 -13.66 5.59
N SER A 219 -11.85 -14.32 6.10
CA SER A 219 -11.67 -15.59 6.81
C SER A 219 -12.05 -16.75 5.89
N TRP A 220 -11.08 -17.58 5.54
CA TRP A 220 -11.30 -18.80 4.80
C TRP A 220 -11.06 -20.01 5.70
N ARG A 221 -12.00 -20.99 5.67
CA ARG A 221 -11.84 -22.24 6.38
C ARG A 221 -11.48 -23.35 5.40
N PRO A 222 -10.30 -23.94 5.51
CA PRO A 222 -9.94 -25.08 4.68
C PRO A 222 -10.91 -26.23 4.97
N ARG A 223 -11.43 -26.85 3.92
CA ARG A 223 -12.30 -28.01 4.01
C ARG A 223 -11.57 -29.21 3.44
N GLU A 224 -11.31 -30.19 4.31
CA GLU A 224 -10.71 -31.46 3.89
C GLU A 224 -11.81 -32.51 3.75
N SER A 225 -11.84 -33.18 2.61
CA SER A 225 -12.81 -34.24 2.36
C SER A 225 -12.40 -35.52 3.09
N LEU A 226 -13.28 -36.03 3.94
CA LEU A 226 -13.10 -37.29 4.67
C LEU A 226 -13.71 -38.51 3.94
N VAL A 227 -14.13 -38.36 2.68
CA VAL A 227 -14.78 -39.42 1.88
C VAL A 227 -13.88 -40.67 1.74
N HIS A 228 -12.59 -40.53 1.78
CA HIS A 228 -11.64 -41.65 1.70
C HIS A 228 -11.73 -42.62 2.89
N TRP A 229 -12.13 -42.17 4.08
CA TRP A 229 -12.28 -43.03 5.24
C TRP A 229 -13.43 -44.04 5.12
N PRO A 230 -14.68 -43.61 4.86
CA PRO A 230 -15.79 -44.55 4.65
C PRO A 230 -15.63 -45.40 3.39
N ALA A 231 -14.96 -44.89 2.33
CA ALA A 231 -14.65 -45.69 1.16
C ALA A 231 -13.63 -46.79 1.48
N GLY A 232 -12.55 -46.48 2.20
CA GLY A 232 -11.58 -47.47 2.67
C GLY A 232 -12.19 -48.55 3.56
N LEU A 233 -13.06 -48.16 4.52
CA LEU A 233 -13.79 -49.09 5.37
C LEU A 233 -14.69 -50.03 4.56
N ALA A 234 -15.38 -49.52 3.55
CA ALA A 234 -16.22 -50.33 2.67
C ALA A 234 -15.40 -51.38 1.90
N VAL A 235 -14.24 -51.01 1.37
CA VAL A 235 -13.32 -51.95 0.67
C VAL A 235 -12.83 -53.05 1.62
N ILE A 236 -12.45 -52.68 2.85
CA ILE A 236 -11.99 -53.64 3.88
C ILE A 236 -13.10 -54.65 4.22
N LEU A 237 -14.35 -54.16 4.41
CA LEU A 237 -15.51 -55.02 4.71
C LEU A 237 -15.80 -55.98 3.55
N VAL A 238 -15.70 -55.53 2.29
CA VAL A 238 -15.86 -56.41 1.13
C VAL A 238 -14.77 -57.48 1.07
N LEU A 239 -13.51 -57.13 1.35
CA LEU A 239 -12.42 -58.08 1.40
C LEU A 239 -12.60 -59.13 2.52
N ILE A 240 -13.03 -58.71 3.72
CA ILE A 240 -13.28 -59.60 4.83
C ILE A 240 -14.42 -60.58 4.48
N THR A 241 -15.53 -60.08 3.92
CA THR A 241 -16.65 -60.96 3.52
C THR A 241 -16.24 -61.94 2.43
N TYR A 242 -15.41 -61.51 1.46
CA TYR A 242 -14.86 -62.39 0.41
C TYR A 242 -13.96 -63.50 1.01
N LEU A 243 -13.06 -63.17 1.93
CA LEU A 243 -12.19 -64.11 2.61
C LEU A 243 -12.99 -65.14 3.47
N LEU A 244 -14.02 -64.68 4.16
CA LEU A 244 -14.90 -65.57 4.92
C LEU A 244 -15.68 -66.55 4.02
N LEU A 245 -16.13 -66.12 2.86
CA LEU A 245 -16.79 -66.97 1.88
C LEU A 245 -15.81 -68.02 1.29
N LEU A 246 -14.59 -67.65 1.02
CA LEU A 246 -13.55 -68.60 0.55
C LEU A 246 -13.20 -69.66 1.63
N SER A 247 -13.06 -69.26 2.88
CA SER A 247 -12.76 -70.16 3.99
C SER A 247 -13.95 -71.11 4.30
N GLY A 248 -15.20 -70.61 4.15
CA GLY A 248 -16.41 -71.40 4.34
C GLY A 248 -16.65 -72.43 3.24
N SER A 249 -16.19 -72.20 2.01
CA SER A 249 -16.29 -73.15 0.91
C SER A 249 -15.28 -74.30 1.02
N GLY A 250 -14.09 -74.07 1.64
CA GLY A 250 -13.09 -75.09 1.88
C GLY A 250 -13.47 -76.15 2.92
N LEU A 251 -14.39 -75.80 3.87
CA LEU A 251 -14.86 -76.72 4.92
C LEU A 251 -16.04 -77.61 4.48
N ARG A 252 -16.68 -77.35 3.33
CA ARG A 252 -17.75 -78.20 2.78
C ARG A 252 -17.24 -79.32 1.86
N GLY A 253 -16.04 -79.20 1.33
CA GLY A 253 -15.42 -80.24 0.45
C GLY A 253 -14.68 -81.36 1.17
N ALA A 254 -14.59 -81.35 2.52
CA ALA A 254 -13.89 -82.36 3.31
C ALA A 254 -14.84 -83.32 4.04
N ARG A 255 -16.12 -83.39 3.63
CA ARG A 255 -17.14 -84.29 4.21
C ARG A 255 -17.89 -85.10 3.15
N GLU A 256 -17.20 -85.56 2.17
CA GLU A 256 -17.64 -86.68 1.31
C GLU A 256 -16.59 -87.79 1.28
#